data_60839ce633d985c4e2e7767b8cb8d77d
#
_entry.id   60839ce633d985c4e2e7767b8cb8d77d
#
_cell.length_a   1.000
_cell.length_b   1.000
_cell.length_c   1.000
_cell.angle_alpha   90.00
_cell.angle_beta   90.00
_cell.angle_gamma   90.00
#
_symmetry.space_group_name_H-M   'P 1'
#
loop_
_entity.id
_entity.type
_entity.pdbx_description
1 polymer ?
#
loop_
_entity_poly.entity_id
_entity_poly.type
_entity_poly.pdbx_seq_one_letter_code
_entity_poly.pdbx_strand_id
1 'polypeptide(L)'
;MTYQEQLDKNRIPQHVAIIMDGNGRWAEQQGKERTEGHIKGVQVVRKIMENAVELGIKYLTLYTFSTENWNRPEQEVTALMGLLFDNIEEEVFIKNNVRFRVIGDVERLPKAIQVKLNECIDHTKTFDRSCMVLALSYSSRWEITRAARILADKAAKGEINPEMIDEDMVSESMTTSFMPDPELLIRTGGELRLSNYLLWQSAYTELYFCDTYWPDFNMEELCKAIYVYQQRERRFGLTGAQVAEQQNTK
;
A
#
# COMPACT_ATOMS: atom_id res chain seq x y z
N MET A 1 24.02 15.75 7.52
CA MET A 1 22.89 15.22 8.33
C MET A 1 21.94 14.57 7.35
N THR A 2 21.70 13.27 7.46
CA THR A 2 20.76 12.51 6.61
C THR A 2 19.31 12.85 6.99
N TYR A 3 18.34 12.53 6.12
CA TYR A 3 16.92 12.66 6.50
C TYR A 3 16.57 11.73 7.66
N GLN A 4 17.16 10.53 7.74
CA GLN A 4 16.98 9.60 8.85
C GLN A 4 17.33 10.22 10.21
N GLU A 5 18.42 10.96 10.29
CA GLU A 5 18.85 11.67 11.52
C GLU A 5 17.93 12.84 11.92
N GLN A 6 17.13 13.35 10.98
CA GLN A 6 16.23 14.49 11.18
C GLN A 6 14.81 14.07 11.55
N LEU A 7 14.48 12.77 11.49
CA LEU A 7 13.13 12.29 11.79
C LEU A 7 12.81 12.39 13.29
N ASP A 8 11.64 12.91 13.60
CA ASP A 8 11.02 12.75 14.90
C ASP A 8 10.44 11.34 15.03
N LYS A 9 11.05 10.51 15.87
CA LYS A 9 10.66 9.11 16.08
C LYS A 9 9.26 8.94 16.68
N ASN A 10 8.71 9.98 17.32
CA ASN A 10 7.36 9.96 17.87
C ASN A 10 6.28 10.31 16.83
N ARG A 11 6.68 10.77 15.64
CA ARG A 11 5.80 11.21 14.56
C ARG A 11 5.99 10.39 13.28
N ILE A 12 6.41 9.14 13.40
CA ILE A 12 6.47 8.22 12.26
C ILE A 12 5.03 7.85 11.87
N PRO A 13 4.65 7.93 10.58
CA PRO A 13 3.32 7.52 10.14
C PRO A 13 3.09 6.04 10.43
N GLN A 14 1.93 5.71 11.01
CA GLN A 14 1.58 4.34 11.35
C GLN A 14 1.38 3.49 10.08
N HIS A 15 0.78 4.07 9.03
CA HIS A 15 0.52 3.42 7.76
C HIS A 15 1.07 4.24 6.60
N VAL A 16 1.97 3.64 5.84
CA VAL A 16 2.53 4.20 4.60
C VAL A 16 2.07 3.35 3.43
N ALA A 17 1.46 4.00 2.43
CA ALA A 17 1.08 3.37 1.15
C ALA A 17 2.02 3.86 0.04
N ILE A 18 2.43 2.95 -0.87
CA ILE A 18 3.36 3.31 -1.95
C ILE A 18 2.84 2.85 -3.31
N ILE A 19 2.81 3.76 -4.27
CA ILE A 19 2.65 3.47 -5.70
C ILE A 19 4.05 3.37 -6.31
N MET A 20 4.45 2.15 -6.64
CA MET A 20 5.78 1.78 -7.13
C MET A 20 5.89 2.02 -8.64
N ASP A 21 5.99 3.28 -9.06
CA ASP A 21 6.04 3.67 -10.47
C ASP A 21 7.46 3.92 -10.97
N GLY A 22 7.65 3.75 -12.29
CA GLY A 22 8.88 4.04 -12.98
C GLY A 22 9.75 2.84 -13.35
N ASN A 23 9.38 1.59 -13.02
CA ASN A 23 10.16 0.40 -13.30
C ASN A 23 10.55 0.28 -14.79
N GLY A 24 9.58 0.37 -15.70
CA GLY A 24 9.82 0.26 -17.13
C GLY A 24 10.67 1.41 -17.67
N ARG A 25 10.36 2.66 -17.26
CA ARG A 25 11.12 3.85 -17.67
C ARG A 25 12.58 3.82 -17.19
N TRP A 26 12.80 3.32 -15.99
CA TRP A 26 14.14 3.09 -15.46
C TRP A 26 14.97 2.12 -16.33
N ALA A 27 14.37 1.02 -16.77
CA ALA A 27 15.03 0.05 -17.64
C ALA A 27 15.31 0.64 -19.02
N GLU A 28 14.32 1.32 -19.63
CA GLU A 28 14.44 1.97 -20.94
C GLU A 28 15.56 3.02 -20.97
N GLN A 29 15.72 3.81 -19.91
CA GLN A 29 16.84 4.78 -19.80
C GLN A 29 18.22 4.11 -19.78
N GLN A 30 18.29 2.84 -19.41
CA GLN A 30 19.53 2.04 -19.41
C GLN A 30 19.67 1.15 -20.64
N GLY A 31 18.78 1.29 -21.64
CA GLY A 31 18.78 0.43 -22.83
C GLY A 31 18.41 -1.02 -22.55
N LYS A 32 17.64 -1.28 -21.47
CA LYS A 32 17.23 -2.62 -21.02
C LYS A 32 15.75 -2.87 -21.30
N GLU A 33 15.39 -4.15 -21.27
CA GLU A 33 13.99 -4.57 -21.36
C GLU A 33 13.21 -4.11 -20.11
N ARG A 34 11.93 -3.74 -20.28
CA ARG A 34 11.05 -3.26 -19.20
C ARG A 34 10.96 -4.24 -18.03
N THR A 35 11.03 -5.54 -18.31
CA THR A 35 11.02 -6.62 -17.33
C THR A 35 12.18 -6.54 -16.34
N GLU A 36 13.38 -6.11 -16.77
CA GLU A 36 14.54 -5.94 -15.90
C GLU A 36 14.31 -4.87 -14.82
N GLY A 37 13.56 -3.80 -15.17
CA GLY A 37 13.14 -2.80 -14.21
C GLY A 37 12.22 -3.38 -13.14
N HIS A 38 11.30 -4.27 -13.49
CA HIS A 38 10.44 -4.96 -12.53
C HIS A 38 11.21 -5.92 -11.63
N ILE A 39 12.17 -6.68 -12.18
CA ILE A 39 13.07 -7.54 -11.39
C ILE A 39 13.85 -6.71 -10.36
N LYS A 40 14.42 -5.57 -10.80
CA LYS A 40 15.10 -4.66 -9.88
C LYS A 40 14.15 -4.09 -8.84
N GLY A 41 12.92 -3.74 -9.23
CA GLY A 41 11.88 -3.21 -8.35
C GLY A 41 11.51 -4.18 -7.22
N VAL A 42 11.49 -5.48 -7.46
CA VAL A 42 11.24 -6.49 -6.42
C VAL A 42 12.35 -6.50 -5.35
N GLN A 43 13.61 -6.32 -5.74
CA GLN A 43 14.70 -6.21 -4.77
C GLN A 43 14.54 -4.98 -3.85
N VAL A 44 13.98 -3.90 -4.39
CA VAL A 44 13.68 -2.68 -3.64
C VAL A 44 12.53 -2.92 -2.66
N VAL A 45 11.49 -3.69 -3.04
CA VAL A 45 10.38 -4.05 -2.14
C VAL A 45 10.91 -4.64 -0.82
N ARG A 46 11.82 -5.61 -0.90
CA ARG A 46 12.41 -6.24 0.29
C ARG A 46 13.13 -5.22 1.18
N LYS A 47 13.99 -4.40 0.57
CA LYS A 47 14.74 -3.37 1.31
C LYS A 47 13.83 -2.34 1.97
N ILE A 48 12.81 -1.87 1.26
CA ILE A 48 11.86 -0.88 1.79
C ILE A 48 11.01 -1.48 2.91
N MET A 49 10.63 -2.77 2.82
CA MET A 49 9.97 -3.46 3.93
C MET A 49 10.88 -3.49 5.17
N GLU A 50 12.15 -3.89 5.04
CA GLU A 50 13.10 -3.91 6.15
C GLU A 50 13.30 -2.49 6.74
N ASN A 51 13.41 -1.48 5.89
CA ASN A 51 13.53 -0.07 6.31
C ASN A 51 12.26 0.41 7.04
N ALA A 52 11.07 0.04 6.56
CA ALA A 52 9.81 0.38 7.21
C ALA A 52 9.71 -0.23 8.62
N VAL A 53 10.15 -1.49 8.77
CA VAL A 53 10.23 -2.18 10.07
C VAL A 53 11.22 -1.47 11.01
N GLU A 54 12.39 -1.06 10.51
CA GLU A 54 13.40 -0.32 11.27
C GLU A 54 12.87 1.03 11.77
N LEU A 55 12.15 1.75 10.90
CA LEU A 55 11.54 3.05 11.23
C LEU A 55 10.33 2.93 12.16
N GLY A 56 9.78 1.72 12.38
CA GLY A 56 8.63 1.50 13.24
C GLY A 56 7.28 1.68 12.56
N ILE A 57 7.24 1.71 11.22
CA ILE A 57 6.00 1.74 10.44
C ILE A 57 5.22 0.44 10.67
N LYS A 58 3.94 0.57 11.06
CA LYS A 58 3.10 -0.58 11.41
C LYS A 58 2.44 -1.23 10.21
N TYR A 59 2.10 -0.45 9.18
CA TYR A 59 1.49 -0.94 7.94
C TYR A 59 2.23 -0.35 6.75
N LEU A 60 2.69 -1.22 5.85
CA LEU A 60 3.27 -0.84 4.56
C LEU A 60 2.44 -1.46 3.45
N THR A 61 1.68 -0.65 2.73
CA THR A 61 0.86 -1.13 1.60
C THR A 61 1.50 -0.76 0.28
N LEU A 62 1.72 -1.77 -0.57
CA LEU A 62 2.39 -1.62 -1.86
C LEU A 62 1.43 -1.90 -3.02
N TYR A 63 1.29 -0.95 -3.96
CA TYR A 63 0.50 -1.11 -5.18
C TYR A 63 1.27 -1.94 -6.21
N THR A 64 1.07 -3.26 -6.17
CA THR A 64 1.87 -4.22 -6.93
C THR A 64 1.26 -4.54 -8.29
N PHE A 65 -0.07 -4.77 -8.36
CA PHE A 65 -0.75 -5.09 -9.61
C PHE A 65 -2.19 -4.56 -9.59
N SER A 66 -2.51 -3.63 -10.49
CA SER A 66 -3.85 -3.05 -10.58
C SER A 66 -4.79 -3.87 -11.44
N THR A 67 -6.11 -3.66 -11.29
CA THR A 67 -7.12 -4.27 -12.18
C THR A 67 -6.92 -3.84 -13.63
N GLU A 68 -6.41 -2.63 -13.88
CA GLU A 68 -6.12 -2.12 -15.22
C GLU A 68 -4.91 -2.81 -15.86
N ASN A 69 -3.99 -3.36 -15.07
CA ASN A 69 -2.80 -4.06 -15.57
C ASN A 69 -3.15 -5.36 -16.33
N TRP A 70 -4.32 -5.94 -16.09
CA TRP A 70 -4.81 -7.08 -16.88
C TRP A 70 -5.00 -6.74 -18.37
N ASN A 71 -5.10 -5.46 -18.74
CA ASN A 71 -5.21 -5.01 -20.14
C ASN A 71 -3.85 -4.86 -20.84
N ARG A 72 -2.73 -5.12 -20.15
CA ARG A 72 -1.40 -5.13 -20.74
C ARG A 72 -1.21 -6.33 -21.68
N PRO A 73 -0.19 -6.31 -22.56
CA PRO A 73 0.14 -7.46 -23.38
C PRO A 73 0.28 -8.73 -22.52
N GLU A 74 -0.26 -9.86 -23.00
CA GLU A 74 -0.30 -11.13 -22.26
C GLU A 74 1.09 -11.58 -21.79
N GLN A 75 2.10 -11.37 -22.59
CA GLN A 75 3.49 -11.70 -22.24
C GLN A 75 3.98 -10.90 -21.03
N GLU A 76 3.63 -9.60 -20.93
CA GLU A 76 3.98 -8.76 -19.79
C GLU A 76 3.24 -9.21 -18.53
N VAL A 77 1.94 -9.50 -18.64
CA VAL A 77 1.13 -10.00 -17.52
C VAL A 77 1.69 -11.32 -17.00
N THR A 78 2.00 -12.26 -17.91
CA THR A 78 2.58 -13.56 -17.55
C THR A 78 3.93 -13.40 -16.84
N ALA A 79 4.80 -12.53 -17.35
CA ALA A 79 6.09 -12.25 -16.71
C ALA A 79 5.94 -11.64 -15.31
N LEU A 80 4.99 -10.70 -15.14
CA LEU A 80 4.71 -10.10 -13.83
C LEU A 80 4.13 -11.12 -12.84
N MET A 81 3.26 -12.04 -13.29
CA MET A 81 2.72 -13.10 -12.44
C MET A 81 3.81 -14.12 -12.06
N GLY A 82 4.72 -14.47 -12.97
CA GLY A 82 5.89 -15.30 -12.67
C GLY A 82 6.79 -14.62 -11.63
N LEU A 83 7.11 -13.34 -11.84
CA LEU A 83 7.93 -12.56 -10.91
C LEU A 83 7.29 -12.47 -9.52
N LEU A 84 5.97 -12.28 -9.45
CA LEU A 84 5.25 -12.30 -8.18
C LEU A 84 5.37 -13.67 -7.50
N PHE A 85 5.11 -14.76 -8.24
CA PHE A 85 5.19 -16.12 -7.72
C PHE A 85 6.57 -16.45 -7.15
N ASP A 86 7.64 -16.12 -7.89
CA ASP A 86 9.02 -16.43 -7.51
C ASP A 86 9.50 -15.64 -6.29
N ASN A 87 8.90 -14.47 -6.02
CA ASN A 87 9.38 -13.55 -4.98
C ASN A 87 8.46 -13.43 -3.75
N ILE A 88 7.43 -14.26 -3.61
CA ILE A 88 6.76 -14.47 -2.33
C ILE A 88 7.67 -15.34 -1.48
N GLU A 89 8.59 -14.71 -0.75
CA GLU A 89 9.57 -15.39 0.11
C GLU A 89 9.16 -15.22 1.58
N GLU A 90 8.60 -16.26 2.14
CA GLU A 90 8.11 -16.32 3.52
C GLU A 90 9.21 -16.07 4.55
N GLU A 91 10.43 -16.58 4.30
CA GLU A 91 11.57 -16.46 5.21
C GLU A 91 11.90 -15.00 5.57
N VAL A 92 11.70 -14.07 4.62
CA VAL A 92 11.97 -12.65 4.84
C VAL A 92 10.97 -12.06 5.85
N PHE A 93 9.71 -12.49 5.80
CA PHE A 93 8.68 -12.06 6.74
C PHE A 93 8.89 -12.65 8.13
N ILE A 94 9.24 -13.96 8.19
CA ILE A 94 9.55 -14.66 9.45
C ILE A 94 10.72 -13.99 10.17
N LYS A 95 11.83 -13.76 9.46
CA LYS A 95 13.04 -13.13 10.01
C LYS A 95 12.76 -11.75 10.62
N ASN A 96 11.86 -10.98 10.02
CA ASN A 96 11.57 -9.61 10.43
C ASN A 96 10.33 -9.48 11.34
N ASN A 97 9.66 -10.60 11.69
CA ASN A 97 8.40 -10.63 12.43
C ASN A 97 7.31 -9.74 11.76
N VAL A 98 7.18 -9.88 10.43
CA VAL A 98 6.26 -9.10 9.59
C VAL A 98 5.08 -9.97 9.19
N ARG A 99 3.87 -9.53 9.55
CA ARG A 99 2.63 -10.12 9.04
C ARG A 99 2.47 -9.79 7.56
N PHE A 100 2.15 -10.79 6.76
CA PHE A 100 1.86 -10.63 5.34
C PHE A 100 0.36 -10.64 5.08
N ARG A 101 -0.14 -9.71 4.29
CA ARG A 101 -1.56 -9.61 3.90
C ARG A 101 -1.67 -9.20 2.44
N VAL A 102 -2.84 -9.48 1.86
CA VAL A 102 -3.15 -9.10 0.48
C VAL A 102 -4.53 -8.44 0.43
N ILE A 103 -4.68 -7.41 -0.38
CA ILE A 103 -5.94 -6.76 -0.71
C ILE A 103 -6.18 -6.80 -2.23
N GLY A 104 -7.45 -6.82 -2.65
CA GLY A 104 -7.86 -6.83 -4.06
C GLY A 104 -8.57 -8.12 -4.47
N ASP A 105 -8.76 -8.30 -5.76
CA ASP A 105 -9.45 -9.44 -6.38
C ASP A 105 -8.47 -10.63 -6.55
N VAL A 106 -8.15 -11.28 -5.43
CA VAL A 106 -7.19 -12.41 -5.39
C VAL A 106 -7.72 -13.61 -6.15
N GLU A 107 -9.04 -13.77 -6.27
CA GLU A 107 -9.66 -14.90 -6.99
C GLU A 107 -9.34 -14.88 -8.49
N ARG A 108 -9.05 -13.70 -9.04
CA ARG A 108 -8.65 -13.52 -10.44
C ARG A 108 -7.21 -13.94 -10.73
N LEU A 109 -6.38 -14.08 -9.71
CA LEU A 109 -4.99 -14.51 -9.86
C LEU A 109 -4.90 -16.02 -10.23
N PRO A 110 -3.82 -16.49 -10.88
CA PRO A 110 -3.57 -17.91 -11.08
C PRO A 110 -3.62 -18.69 -9.76
N LYS A 111 -4.21 -19.91 -9.80
CA LYS A 111 -4.40 -20.74 -8.60
C LYS A 111 -3.12 -21.02 -7.82
N ALA A 112 -2.01 -21.25 -8.52
CA ALA A 112 -0.71 -21.47 -7.86
C ALA A 112 -0.27 -20.27 -7.01
N ILE A 113 -0.52 -19.04 -7.50
CA ILE A 113 -0.25 -17.81 -6.75
C ILE A 113 -1.19 -17.71 -5.54
N GLN A 114 -2.49 -17.97 -5.71
CA GLN A 114 -3.45 -17.95 -4.61
C GLN A 114 -3.04 -18.88 -3.46
N VAL A 115 -2.60 -20.10 -3.78
CA VAL A 115 -2.13 -21.07 -2.79
C VAL A 115 -0.92 -20.52 -2.02
N LYS A 116 0.11 -20.05 -2.74
CA LYS A 116 1.34 -19.53 -2.14
C LYS A 116 1.08 -18.27 -1.26
N LEU A 117 0.18 -17.39 -1.71
CA LEU A 117 -0.24 -16.23 -0.91
C LEU A 117 -0.92 -16.65 0.39
N ASN A 118 -1.85 -17.61 0.33
CA ASN A 118 -2.57 -18.10 1.50
C ASN A 118 -1.63 -18.80 2.50
N GLU A 119 -0.70 -19.61 2.03
CA GLU A 119 0.33 -20.25 2.87
C GLU A 119 1.15 -19.19 3.61
N CYS A 120 1.64 -18.17 2.90
CA CYS A 120 2.40 -17.08 3.49
C CYS A 120 1.57 -16.26 4.50
N ILE A 121 0.29 -15.98 4.20
CA ILE A 121 -0.63 -15.30 5.14
C ILE A 121 -0.82 -16.15 6.40
N ASP A 122 -1.04 -17.45 6.27
CA ASP A 122 -1.27 -18.35 7.40
C ASP A 122 -0.05 -18.50 8.31
N HIS A 123 1.14 -18.63 7.73
CA HIS A 123 2.39 -18.76 8.48
C HIS A 123 2.80 -17.47 9.21
N THR A 124 2.38 -16.30 8.69
CA THR A 124 2.76 -15.01 9.27
C THR A 124 1.66 -14.35 10.10
N LYS A 125 0.48 -14.97 10.25
CA LYS A 125 -0.73 -14.35 10.86
C LYS A 125 -0.57 -13.88 12.30
N THR A 126 0.37 -14.48 13.05
CA THR A 126 0.64 -14.14 14.46
C THR A 126 1.72 -13.07 14.63
N PHE A 127 2.38 -12.66 13.56
CA PHE A 127 3.44 -11.65 13.61
C PHE A 127 2.82 -10.26 13.78
N ASP A 128 3.47 -9.40 14.54
CA ASP A 128 2.89 -8.15 15.04
C ASP A 128 3.83 -6.93 14.99
N ARG A 129 5.10 -7.11 14.60
CA ARG A 129 6.05 -6.00 14.54
C ARG A 129 5.64 -4.98 13.47
N SER A 130 5.27 -5.48 12.28
CA SER A 130 4.75 -4.70 11.16
C SER A 130 3.85 -5.57 10.30
N CYS A 131 3.05 -4.97 9.42
CA CYS A 131 2.22 -5.65 8.44
C CYS A 131 2.55 -5.14 7.05
N MET A 132 3.05 -6.04 6.18
CA MET A 132 3.21 -5.75 4.76
C MET A 132 1.95 -6.19 4.00
N VAL A 133 1.39 -5.29 3.21
CA VAL A 133 0.17 -5.51 2.44
C VAL A 133 0.45 -5.34 0.95
N LEU A 134 0.21 -6.37 0.16
CA LEU A 134 0.27 -6.26 -1.30
C LEU A 134 -1.13 -6.00 -1.86
N ALA A 135 -1.28 -4.92 -2.63
CA ALA A 135 -2.47 -4.67 -3.43
C ALA A 135 -2.33 -5.39 -4.78
N LEU A 136 -3.02 -6.52 -4.94
CA LEU A 136 -2.96 -7.43 -6.09
C LEU A 136 -4.31 -7.52 -6.78
N SER A 137 -4.31 -7.33 -8.11
CA SER A 137 -5.58 -7.22 -8.87
C SER A 137 -6.54 -6.23 -8.20
N TYR A 138 -5.97 -5.14 -7.68
CA TYR A 138 -6.66 -4.15 -6.86
C TYR A 138 -6.99 -2.89 -7.68
N SER A 139 -8.15 -2.33 -7.44
CA SER A 139 -8.45 -0.93 -7.70
C SER A 139 -9.55 -0.43 -6.77
N SER A 140 -9.51 0.84 -6.42
CA SER A 140 -10.46 1.40 -5.46
C SER A 140 -11.90 1.38 -5.97
N ARG A 141 -12.11 1.62 -7.28
CA ARG A 141 -13.46 1.53 -7.87
C ARG A 141 -14.03 0.12 -7.80
N TRP A 142 -13.19 -0.90 -8.04
CA TRP A 142 -13.60 -2.31 -7.85
C TRP A 142 -13.95 -2.57 -6.38
N GLU A 143 -13.13 -2.12 -5.45
CA GLU A 143 -13.32 -2.35 -4.03
C GLU A 143 -14.58 -1.68 -3.50
N ILE A 144 -14.82 -0.40 -3.84
CA ILE A 144 -16.03 0.35 -3.48
C ILE A 144 -17.29 -0.35 -4.06
N THR A 145 -17.22 -0.77 -5.34
CA THR A 145 -18.33 -1.50 -5.98
C THR A 145 -18.61 -2.83 -5.27
N ARG A 146 -17.54 -3.53 -4.84
CA ARG A 146 -17.67 -4.78 -4.06
C ARG A 146 -18.31 -4.51 -2.70
N ALA A 147 -17.89 -3.49 -1.97
CA ALA A 147 -18.48 -3.10 -0.68
C ALA A 147 -19.96 -2.75 -0.84
N ALA A 148 -20.33 -1.96 -1.86
CA ALA A 148 -21.72 -1.64 -2.17
C ALA A 148 -22.58 -2.89 -2.45
N ARG A 149 -22.04 -3.88 -3.18
CA ARG A 149 -22.74 -5.15 -3.43
C ARG A 149 -22.95 -5.96 -2.15
N ILE A 150 -21.94 -6.02 -1.27
CA ILE A 150 -22.05 -6.72 0.03
C ILE A 150 -23.18 -6.09 0.87
N LEU A 151 -23.21 -4.75 0.97
CA LEU A 151 -24.22 -4.04 1.74
C LEU A 151 -25.62 -4.20 1.14
N ALA A 152 -25.73 -4.12 -0.20
CA ALA A 152 -27.01 -4.35 -0.90
C ALA A 152 -27.53 -5.79 -0.69
N ASP A 153 -26.66 -6.80 -0.71
CA ASP A 153 -27.02 -8.20 -0.45
C ASP A 153 -27.49 -8.39 1.01
N LYS A 154 -26.81 -7.82 1.98
CA LYS A 154 -27.24 -7.82 3.39
C LYS A 154 -28.59 -7.15 3.58
N ALA A 155 -28.82 -6.01 2.92
CA ALA A 155 -30.10 -5.32 2.97
C ALA A 155 -31.23 -6.14 2.33
N ALA A 156 -30.98 -6.76 1.18
CA ALA A 156 -31.95 -7.63 0.51
C ALA A 156 -32.34 -8.87 1.35
N LYS A 157 -31.41 -9.36 2.18
CA LYS A 157 -31.66 -10.46 3.14
C LYS A 157 -32.32 -9.99 4.45
N GLY A 158 -32.50 -8.68 4.63
CA GLY A 158 -33.05 -8.12 5.89
C GLY A 158 -32.06 -8.14 7.07
N GLU A 159 -30.79 -8.36 6.82
CA GLU A 159 -29.73 -8.38 7.84
C GLU A 159 -29.39 -6.95 8.32
N ILE A 160 -29.55 -5.94 7.45
CA ILE A 160 -29.37 -4.52 7.77
C ILE A 160 -30.51 -3.68 7.18
N ASN A 161 -30.83 -2.54 7.81
CA ASN A 161 -31.69 -1.52 7.22
C ASN A 161 -30.83 -0.63 6.28
N PRO A 162 -31.21 -0.44 5.00
CA PRO A 162 -30.46 0.45 4.08
C PRO A 162 -30.23 1.86 4.60
N GLU A 163 -31.16 2.41 5.37
CA GLU A 163 -31.05 3.75 5.97
C GLU A 163 -29.99 3.84 7.08
N MET A 164 -29.51 2.70 7.59
CA MET A 164 -28.46 2.62 8.61
C MET A 164 -27.08 2.47 8.02
N ILE A 165 -26.94 2.40 6.67
CA ILE A 165 -25.63 2.29 6.02
C ILE A 165 -24.90 3.60 6.18
N ASP A 166 -23.79 3.56 6.91
CA ASP A 166 -22.88 4.67 7.17
C ASP A 166 -21.48 4.42 6.59
N GLU A 167 -20.56 5.37 6.79
CA GLU A 167 -19.17 5.30 6.30
C GLU A 167 -18.39 4.14 6.95
N ASP A 168 -18.67 3.83 8.21
CA ASP A 168 -18.02 2.73 8.93
C ASP A 168 -18.43 1.39 8.34
N MET A 169 -19.70 1.16 8.07
CA MET A 169 -20.19 -0.06 7.42
C MET A 169 -19.60 -0.25 6.01
N VAL A 170 -19.40 0.84 5.26
CA VAL A 170 -18.71 0.80 3.96
C VAL A 170 -17.25 0.39 4.17
N SER A 171 -16.55 1.02 5.10
CA SER A 171 -15.14 0.75 5.41
C SER A 171 -14.93 -0.70 5.89
N GLU A 172 -15.83 -1.22 6.74
CA GLU A 172 -15.82 -2.62 7.21
C GLU A 172 -16.04 -3.64 6.09
N SER A 173 -16.75 -3.24 5.03
CA SER A 173 -17.01 -4.09 3.86
C SER A 173 -15.85 -4.10 2.85
N MET A 174 -14.81 -3.27 3.04
CA MET A 174 -13.63 -3.21 2.19
C MET A 174 -12.60 -4.28 2.53
N THR A 175 -11.72 -4.59 1.58
CA THR A 175 -10.61 -5.52 1.79
C THR A 175 -9.54 -4.95 2.73
N THR A 176 -9.57 -3.65 2.99
CA THR A 176 -8.68 -2.89 3.87
C THR A 176 -9.15 -2.79 5.33
N SER A 177 -10.30 -3.34 5.68
CA SER A 177 -10.95 -3.19 7.00
C SER A 177 -10.10 -3.62 8.22
N PHE A 178 -9.04 -4.41 7.99
CA PHE A 178 -8.15 -4.90 9.05
C PHE A 178 -7.01 -3.93 9.42
N MET A 179 -6.89 -2.80 8.74
CA MET A 179 -5.81 -1.83 8.94
C MET A 179 -6.37 -0.39 8.93
N PRO A 180 -5.69 0.57 9.59
CA PRO A 180 -6.08 1.98 9.51
C PRO A 180 -5.84 2.54 8.10
N ASP A 181 -6.50 3.65 7.79
CA ASP A 181 -6.24 4.42 6.58
C ASP A 181 -4.77 4.89 6.52
N PRO A 182 -4.18 5.04 5.32
CA PRO A 182 -2.80 5.50 5.20
C PRO A 182 -2.68 6.96 5.65
N GLU A 183 -1.66 7.24 6.44
CA GLU A 183 -1.33 8.61 6.83
C GLU A 183 -0.45 9.30 5.79
N LEU A 184 0.37 8.51 5.07
CA LEU A 184 1.24 8.96 4.00
C LEU A 184 1.12 8.04 2.79
N LEU A 185 0.84 8.62 1.61
CA LEU A 185 0.89 7.91 0.34
C LEU A 185 2.02 8.49 -0.52
N ILE A 186 2.95 7.64 -0.89
CA ILE A 186 4.11 7.98 -1.71
C ILE A 186 3.88 7.46 -3.13
N ARG A 187 4.15 8.29 -4.14
CA ARG A 187 4.25 7.84 -5.53
C ARG A 187 5.59 8.20 -6.11
N THR A 188 6.31 7.19 -6.61
CA THR A 188 7.58 7.33 -7.32
C THR A 188 7.37 7.60 -8.81
N GLY A 189 8.39 8.05 -9.52
CA GLY A 189 8.40 8.14 -10.97
C GLY A 189 7.78 9.40 -11.59
N GLY A 190 7.57 10.47 -10.81
CA GLY A 190 7.22 11.81 -11.29
C GLY A 190 5.76 12.03 -11.71
N GLU A 191 4.88 11.04 -11.56
CA GLU A 191 3.48 11.15 -11.94
C GLU A 191 2.60 11.65 -10.78
N LEU A 192 1.70 12.61 -11.04
CA LEU A 192 0.90 13.31 -10.02
C LEU A 192 -0.56 12.83 -9.97
N ARG A 193 -0.79 11.52 -9.93
CA ARG A 193 -2.14 10.91 -9.86
C ARG A 193 -2.15 9.70 -8.95
N LEU A 194 -3.30 9.33 -8.41
CA LEU A 194 -3.48 8.16 -7.53
C LEU A 194 -3.72 6.84 -8.29
N SER A 195 -4.02 6.90 -9.57
CA SER A 195 -4.23 5.73 -10.44
C SER A 195 -5.17 4.69 -9.84
N ASN A 196 -6.33 5.15 -9.32
CA ASN A 196 -7.36 4.30 -8.76
C ASN A 196 -6.90 3.46 -7.54
N TYR A 197 -5.93 3.98 -6.78
CA TYR A 197 -5.36 3.33 -5.59
C TYR A 197 -5.88 3.97 -4.31
N LEU A 198 -6.46 3.19 -3.41
CA LEU A 198 -6.93 3.54 -2.07
C LEU A 198 -7.72 4.87 -2.01
N LEU A 199 -8.66 5.13 -2.97
CA LEU A 199 -9.35 6.42 -3.06
C LEU A 199 -10.22 6.70 -1.83
N TRP A 200 -10.92 5.71 -1.32
CA TRP A 200 -11.73 5.81 -0.10
C TRP A 200 -10.85 6.12 1.10
N GLN A 201 -9.81 5.33 1.28
CA GLN A 201 -8.92 5.39 2.42
C GLN A 201 -8.00 6.63 2.41
N SER A 202 -7.86 7.27 1.24
CA SER A 202 -6.97 8.44 1.08
C SER A 202 -7.64 9.79 1.33
N ALA A 203 -8.86 9.81 1.89
CA ALA A 203 -9.62 11.04 2.11
C ALA A 203 -8.85 12.12 2.91
N TYR A 204 -8.02 11.70 3.87
CA TYR A 204 -7.18 12.58 4.71
C TYR A 204 -5.70 12.20 4.70
N THR A 205 -5.28 11.46 3.67
CA THR A 205 -3.89 11.02 3.51
C THR A 205 -3.01 12.15 2.99
N GLU A 206 -1.83 12.32 3.58
CA GLU A 206 -0.80 13.21 3.05
C GLU A 206 -0.16 12.57 1.82
N LEU A 207 -0.12 13.31 0.71
CA LEU A 207 0.43 12.83 -0.56
C LEU A 207 1.86 13.33 -0.75
N TYR A 208 2.78 12.43 -1.12
CA TYR A 208 4.14 12.75 -1.50
C TYR A 208 4.47 12.15 -2.87
N PHE A 209 4.85 13.00 -3.80
CA PHE A 209 5.26 12.61 -5.15
C PHE A 209 6.74 12.92 -5.33
N CYS A 210 7.49 11.96 -5.91
CA CYS A 210 8.90 12.17 -6.22
C CYS A 210 9.25 11.70 -7.64
N ASP A 211 10.28 12.30 -8.22
CA ASP A 211 10.77 11.97 -9.56
C ASP A 211 11.59 10.69 -9.58
N THR A 212 12.11 10.26 -8.42
CA THR A 212 12.88 9.02 -8.27
C THR A 212 12.08 7.83 -8.77
N TYR A 213 12.62 7.05 -9.69
CA TYR A 213 12.00 5.80 -10.13
C TYR A 213 12.08 4.74 -9.04
N TRP A 214 11.07 3.86 -8.98
CA TRP A 214 11.01 2.82 -7.94
C TRP A 214 12.30 1.98 -7.81
N PRO A 215 13.00 1.53 -8.88
CA PRO A 215 14.25 0.78 -8.76
C PRO A 215 15.39 1.50 -8.03
N ASP A 216 15.35 2.84 -7.96
CA ASP A 216 16.34 3.68 -7.28
C ASP A 216 15.84 4.20 -5.93
N PHE A 217 14.58 3.94 -5.57
CA PHE A 217 14.00 4.34 -4.30
C PHE A 217 14.67 3.56 -3.14
N ASN A 218 15.05 4.26 -2.09
CA ASN A 218 15.85 3.71 -1.00
C ASN A 218 15.46 4.30 0.36
N MET A 219 16.20 3.94 1.42
CA MET A 219 15.98 4.41 2.79
C MET A 219 15.95 5.94 2.90
N GLU A 220 16.87 6.63 2.24
CA GLU A 220 16.97 8.09 2.31
C GLU A 220 15.76 8.77 1.65
N GLU A 221 15.27 8.24 0.52
CA GLU A 221 14.05 8.71 -0.14
C GLU A 221 12.79 8.44 0.72
N LEU A 222 12.71 7.30 1.39
CA LEU A 222 11.64 7.00 2.34
C LEU A 222 11.68 7.97 3.52
N CYS A 223 12.84 8.18 4.11
CA CYS A 223 13.03 9.14 5.21
C CYS A 223 12.70 10.57 4.79
N LYS A 224 13.07 10.98 3.58
CA LYS A 224 12.72 12.30 3.02
C LYS A 224 11.20 12.48 2.90
N ALA A 225 10.48 11.46 2.42
CA ALA A 225 9.03 11.50 2.35
C ALA A 225 8.38 11.62 3.74
N ILE A 226 8.89 10.87 4.73
CA ILE A 226 8.44 10.96 6.12
C ILE A 226 8.80 12.32 6.74
N TYR A 227 9.99 12.84 6.48
CA TYR A 227 10.37 14.17 6.93
C TYR A 227 9.42 15.25 6.42
N VAL A 228 9.10 15.24 5.11
CA VAL A 228 8.13 16.17 4.53
C VAL A 228 6.75 16.00 5.16
N TYR A 229 6.30 14.77 5.40
CA TYR A 229 5.06 14.48 6.12
C TYR A 229 5.06 15.12 7.52
N GLN A 230 6.16 15.00 8.27
CA GLN A 230 6.31 15.55 9.62
C GLN A 230 6.27 17.09 9.68
N GLN A 231 6.58 17.78 8.56
CA GLN A 231 6.49 19.24 8.49
C GLN A 231 5.06 19.72 8.24
N ARG A 232 4.11 18.84 7.95
CA ARG A 232 2.72 19.19 7.68
C ARG A 232 1.87 19.14 8.95
N GLU A 233 0.88 20.04 9.02
CA GLU A 233 -0.15 20.05 10.05
C GLU A 233 -1.40 19.31 9.53
N ARG A 234 -1.74 18.18 10.15
CA ARG A 234 -2.96 17.40 9.79
C ARG A 234 -4.15 17.97 10.55
N ARG A 235 -5.08 18.60 9.85
CA ARG A 235 -6.19 19.35 10.44
C ARG A 235 -7.52 18.61 10.47
N PHE A 236 -7.73 17.60 9.65
CA PHE A 236 -8.99 16.82 9.56
C PHE A 236 -10.24 17.73 9.51
N GLY A 237 -10.20 18.83 8.76
CA GLY A 237 -11.27 19.81 8.66
C GLY A 237 -11.32 20.87 9.78
N LEU A 238 -10.47 20.77 10.81
CA LEU A 238 -10.38 21.75 11.90
C LEU A 238 -9.53 22.98 11.50
N THR A 239 -9.71 24.08 12.23
CA THR A 239 -8.80 25.22 12.14
C THR A 239 -7.50 24.95 12.90
N GLY A 240 -6.39 25.64 12.55
CA GLY A 240 -5.13 25.49 13.28
C GLY A 240 -5.24 25.81 14.78
N ALA A 241 -6.09 26.78 15.17
CA ALA A 241 -6.37 27.08 16.58
C ALA A 241 -7.01 25.89 17.32
N GLN A 242 -8.00 25.24 16.72
CA GLN A 242 -8.65 24.06 17.29
C GLN A 242 -7.70 22.87 17.44
N VAL A 243 -6.79 22.65 16.48
CA VAL A 243 -5.75 21.61 16.57
C VAL A 243 -4.81 21.89 17.74
N ALA A 244 -4.37 23.15 17.92
CA ALA A 244 -3.50 23.54 19.03
C ALA A 244 -4.18 23.36 20.40
N GLU A 245 -5.48 23.65 20.54
CA GLU A 245 -6.25 23.41 21.76
C GLU A 245 -6.32 21.92 22.10
N GLN A 246 -6.55 21.03 21.14
CA GLN A 246 -6.59 19.59 21.35
C GLN A 246 -5.23 18.98 21.76
N GLN A 247 -4.11 19.56 21.29
CA GLN A 247 -2.76 19.13 21.68
C GLN A 247 -2.39 19.54 23.09
N ASN A 248 -2.93 20.68 23.59
CA ASN A 248 -2.69 21.15 24.95
C ASN A 248 -3.55 20.44 26.02
N THR A 249 -4.52 19.63 25.60
CA THR A 249 -5.48 18.95 26.51
C THR A 249 -5.14 17.46 26.69
N LYS A 250 -4.10 16.95 26.01
CA LYS A 250 -3.53 15.58 26.14
C LYS A 250 -2.20 15.62 26.87
#